data_5337c0b5674c163812865d12ac3f9367
#
_entry.id   5337c0b5674c163812865d12ac3f9367
#
_cell.length_a   1.000
_cell.length_b   1.000
_cell.length_c   1.000
_cell.angle_alpha   90.00
_cell.angle_beta   90.00
_cell.angle_gamma   90.00
#
_symmetry.space_group_name_H-M   'P 1'
#
loop_
_entity.id
_entity.type
_entity.pdbx_description
1 polymer ?
#
loop_
_entity_poly.entity_id
_entity_poly.type
_entity_poly.pdbx_seq_one_letter_code
_entity_poly.pdbx_strand_id
1 'polypeptide(L)' 'MAIYTVRQGRRYRAMLTLGVLERLAGNDIIAQRLSAAGFDEVSVEGAGANRVAIALWPNADATAELPAQIKAVTEIE' A
#
# COMPACT_ATOMS: atom_id res chain seq x y z
N MET A 1 14.55 -10.66 -2.44
CA MET A 1 13.09 -10.61 -2.47
C MET A 1 12.58 -10.15 -1.11
N ALA A 2 11.84 -9.06 -1.07
CA ALA A 2 11.32 -8.53 0.19
C ALA A 2 9.92 -9.07 0.45
N ILE A 3 9.63 -9.38 1.70
CA ILE A 3 8.30 -9.81 2.12
C ILE A 3 7.78 -8.86 3.20
N TYR A 4 6.47 -8.83 3.36
CA TYR A 4 5.84 -8.08 4.44
C TYR A 4 4.78 -8.94 5.11
N THR A 5 4.50 -8.63 6.37
CA THR A 5 3.46 -9.29 7.15
C THR A 5 2.48 -8.25 7.64
N VAL A 6 1.18 -8.51 7.47
CA VAL A 6 0.11 -7.66 7.98
C VAL A 6 -0.68 -8.44 9.02
N ARG A 7 -1.08 -7.75 10.10
CA ARG A 7 -1.85 -8.33 11.19
C ARG A 7 -3.26 -7.79 11.20
N GLN A 8 -4.21 -8.64 11.54
CA GLN A 8 -5.62 -8.27 11.55
C GLN A 8 -5.90 -7.10 12.49
N GLY A 9 -6.66 -6.13 12.00
CA GLY A 9 -7.06 -4.97 12.78
C GLY A 9 -6.01 -3.87 12.91
N ARG A 10 -4.88 -4.00 12.23
CA ARG A 10 -3.81 -3.01 12.30
C ARG A 10 -3.80 -2.09 11.07
N ARG A 11 -3.31 -0.88 11.28
CA ARG A 11 -3.12 0.08 10.19
C ARG A 11 -1.66 0.09 9.75
N TYR A 12 -1.47 0.30 8.47
CA TYR A 12 -0.15 0.30 7.86
C TYR A 12 0.04 1.54 7.00
N ARG A 13 1.27 2.02 6.97
CA ARG A 13 1.68 3.07 6.04
C ARG A 13 2.66 2.45 5.05
N ALA A 14 2.38 2.60 3.78
CA ALA A 14 3.23 2.13 2.71
C ALA A 14 3.79 3.32 1.94
N MET A 15 5.09 3.28 1.67
CA MET A 15 5.75 4.27 0.82
C MET A 15 5.95 3.66 -0.55
N LEU A 16 5.41 4.33 -1.57
CA LEU A 16 5.45 3.85 -2.94
C LEU A 16 6.33 4.74 -3.81
N THR A 17 7.08 4.10 -4.71
CA THR A 17 7.79 4.79 -5.77
C THR A 17 7.32 4.23 -7.10
N LEU A 18 6.74 5.10 -7.93
CA LEU A 18 6.14 4.70 -9.19
C LEU A 18 7.12 4.91 -10.35
N GLY A 19 7.05 4.00 -11.32
CA GLY A 19 7.80 4.13 -12.56
C GLY A 19 7.26 5.25 -13.46
N VAL A 20 7.95 5.49 -14.58
CA VAL A 20 7.62 6.61 -15.47
C VAL A 20 6.17 6.59 -15.93
N LEU A 21 5.66 5.43 -16.33
CA LEU A 21 4.27 5.30 -16.78
C LEU A 21 3.30 5.25 -15.60
N GLU A 22 3.70 4.63 -14.52
CA GLU A 22 2.85 4.46 -13.35
C GLU A 22 2.56 5.76 -12.63
N ARG A 23 3.47 6.73 -12.69
CA ARG A 23 3.27 8.02 -12.02
C ARG A 23 2.11 8.83 -12.59
N LEU A 24 1.57 8.43 -13.73
CA LEU A 24 0.38 9.03 -14.31
C LEU A 24 -0.91 8.53 -13.64
N ALA A 25 -0.84 7.47 -12.85
CA ALA A 25 -1.99 6.95 -12.15
C ALA A 25 -2.45 7.90 -11.05
N GLY A 26 -3.75 8.11 -10.94
CA GLY A 26 -4.32 8.88 -9.84
C GLY A 26 -4.28 8.10 -8.53
N ASN A 27 -4.39 8.82 -7.42
CA ASN A 27 -4.40 8.19 -6.10
C ASN A 27 -5.59 7.26 -5.91
N ASP A 28 -6.72 7.52 -6.57
CA ASP A 28 -7.90 6.66 -6.54
C ASP A 28 -7.63 5.28 -7.15
N ILE A 29 -6.84 5.22 -8.22
CA ILE A 29 -6.47 3.94 -8.85
C ILE A 29 -5.56 3.14 -7.92
N ILE A 30 -4.62 3.81 -7.27
CA ILE A 30 -3.74 3.15 -6.30
C ILE A 30 -4.57 2.61 -5.13
N ALA A 31 -5.51 3.42 -4.63
CA ALA A 31 -6.40 2.99 -3.55
C ALA A 31 -7.25 1.79 -3.96
N GLN A 32 -7.76 1.75 -5.20
CA GLN A 32 -8.52 0.61 -5.70
C GLN A 32 -7.70 -0.67 -5.72
N ARG A 33 -6.43 -0.58 -6.10
CA ARG A 33 -5.54 -1.74 -6.11
C ARG A 33 -5.27 -2.29 -4.71
N LEU A 34 -5.10 -1.39 -3.75
CA LEU A 34 -4.92 -1.80 -2.35
C LEU A 34 -6.19 -2.42 -1.78
N SER A 35 -7.35 -1.85 -2.12
CA SER A 35 -8.64 -2.43 -1.71
C SER A 35 -8.83 -3.82 -2.31
N ALA A 36 -8.46 -4.01 -3.57
CA ALA A 36 -8.54 -5.32 -4.22
C ALA A 36 -7.60 -6.35 -3.59
N ALA A 37 -6.51 -5.89 -2.99
CA ALA A 37 -5.57 -6.76 -2.27
C ALA A 37 -6.06 -7.15 -0.87
N GLY A 38 -7.14 -6.54 -0.38
CA GLY A 38 -7.75 -6.89 0.90
C GLY A 38 -7.71 -5.80 1.96
N PHE A 39 -7.16 -4.62 1.63
CA PHE A 39 -7.13 -3.50 2.58
C PHE A 39 -8.43 -2.72 2.59
N ASP A 40 -8.74 -2.13 3.73
CA ASP A 40 -9.88 -1.26 3.94
C ASP A 40 -9.44 0.15 4.33
N GLU A 41 -10.35 1.10 4.26
CA GLU A 41 -10.11 2.49 4.67
C GLU A 41 -8.82 3.04 4.07
N VAL A 42 -8.65 2.82 2.78
CA VAL A 42 -7.43 3.19 2.06
C VAL A 42 -7.40 4.67 1.77
N SER A 43 -6.29 5.32 2.11
CA SER A 43 -6.04 6.71 1.80
C SER A 43 -4.67 6.81 1.13
N VAL A 44 -4.61 7.47 -0.02
CA VAL A 44 -3.35 7.64 -0.77
C VAL A 44 -3.10 9.11 -0.99
N GLU A 45 -1.88 9.55 -0.69
CA GLU A 45 -1.46 10.94 -0.84
C GLU A 45 -0.20 11.03 -1.67
N GLY A 46 0.05 12.23 -2.20
CA GLY A 46 1.23 12.52 -2.99
C GLY A 46 0.90 12.63 -4.47
N ALA A 47 1.93 12.94 -5.25
CA ALA A 47 1.84 13.11 -6.70
C ALA A 47 3.15 12.70 -7.35
N GLY A 48 3.10 12.41 -8.65
CA GLY A 48 4.28 12.01 -9.39
C GLY A 48 4.78 10.61 -8.98
N ALA A 49 6.08 10.49 -8.76
CA ALA A 49 6.69 9.20 -8.49
C ALA A 49 6.53 8.73 -7.04
N ASN A 50 6.38 9.66 -6.10
CA ASN A 50 6.36 9.30 -4.68
C ASN A 50 4.97 9.43 -4.11
N ARG A 51 4.45 8.34 -3.55
CA ARG A 51 3.12 8.28 -2.96
C ARG A 51 3.19 7.64 -1.57
N VAL A 52 2.25 7.99 -0.71
CA VAL A 52 2.11 7.39 0.62
C VAL A 52 0.69 6.88 0.76
N ALA A 53 0.55 5.62 1.12
CA ALA A 53 -0.75 5.00 1.36
C ALA A 53 -0.88 4.62 2.83
N ILE A 54 -2.07 4.85 3.39
CA ILE A 54 -2.43 4.41 4.72
C ILE A 54 -3.68 3.55 4.59
N ALA A 55 -3.67 2.38 5.21
CA ALA A 55 -4.78 1.44 5.08
C ALA A 55 -4.89 0.53 6.30
N LEU A 56 -6.12 0.05 6.51
CA LEU A 56 -6.42 -0.93 7.55
C LEU A 56 -6.41 -2.33 6.95
N TRP A 57 -5.81 -3.29 7.66
CA TRP A 57 -5.92 -4.70 7.28
C TRP A 57 -7.00 -5.37 8.13
N PRO A 58 -8.18 -5.65 7.55
CA PRO A 58 -9.30 -6.22 8.33
C PRO A 58 -9.32 -7.74 8.38
N ASN A 59 -8.48 -8.39 7.58
CA ASN A 59 -8.50 -9.85 7.41
C ASN A 59 -7.51 -10.53 8.35
N ALA A 60 -7.49 -11.86 8.34
CA ALA A 60 -6.54 -12.64 9.13
C ALA A 60 -5.09 -12.28 8.76
N ASP A 61 -4.19 -12.47 9.70
CA ASP A 61 -2.77 -12.19 9.48
C ASP A 61 -2.27 -12.86 8.19
N ALA A 62 -1.50 -12.12 7.42
CA ALA A 62 -1.02 -12.59 6.13
C ALA A 62 0.40 -12.11 5.88
N THR A 63 1.14 -12.90 5.13
CA THR A 63 2.49 -12.57 4.67
C THR A 63 2.53 -12.71 3.16
N ALA A 64 3.11 -11.74 2.49
CA ALA A 64 3.18 -11.75 1.04
C ALA A 64 4.47 -11.10 0.55
N GLU A 65 4.78 -11.32 -0.70
CA GLU A 65 5.91 -10.67 -1.36
C GLU A 65 5.61 -9.19 -1.57
N LEU A 66 6.58 -8.34 -1.26
CA LEU A 66 6.44 -6.90 -1.41
C LEU A 66 6.58 -6.53 -2.89
N PRO A 67 5.57 -5.90 -3.51
CA PRO A 67 5.70 -5.42 -4.89
C PRO A 67 6.84 -4.41 -5.04
N ALA A 68 7.43 -4.37 -6.24
CA ALA A 68 8.57 -3.50 -6.50
C ALA A 68 8.27 -2.02 -6.28
N GLN A 69 7.02 -1.60 -6.47
CA GLN A 69 6.59 -0.22 -6.29
C GLN A 69 6.54 0.19 -4.81
N ILE A 70 6.42 -0.76 -3.91
CA ILE A 70 6.33 -0.46 -2.48
C ILE A 70 7.73 -0.58 -1.87
N LYS A 71 8.22 0.52 -1.31
CA LYS A 71 9.58 0.57 -0.75
C LYS A 71 9.63 0.25 0.73
N ALA A 72 8.53 0.52 1.45
CA ALA A 72 8.47 0.24 2.87
C ALA A 72 7.01 0.08 3.31
N VAL A 73 6.77 -0.82 4.25
CA VAL A 73 5.47 -0.98 4.90
C VAL A 73 5.71 -0.94 6.40
N THR A 74 5.03 -0.03 7.09
CA THR A 74 5.21 0.18 8.53
C THR A 74 3.87 0.11 9.23
N GLU A 75 3.78 -0.70 10.28
CA GLU A 75 2.59 -0.73 11.14
C GLU A 75 2.55 0.53 11.98
N ILE A 76 1.42 1.24 11.97
CA ILE A 76 1.28 2.54 12.66
C ILE A 76 0.21 2.52 13.76
N GLU A 77 -0.60 1.46 13.84
CA GLU A 77 -1.63 1.32 14.86
C GLU A 77 -1.93 -0.14 15.16
#